data_480df2e6c427e417977c0de88f6140c7
#
_entry.id   480df2e6c427e417977c0de88f6140c7
#
_cell.length_a   1.000
_cell.length_b   1.000
_cell.length_c   1.000
_cell.angle_alpha   90.00
_cell.angle_beta   90.00
_cell.angle_gamma   90.00
#
_symmetry.space_group_name_H-M   'P 1'
#
loop_
_entity.id
_entity.type
_entity.pdbx_description
1 polymer ?
#
loop_
_entity_poly.entity_id
_entity_poly.type
_entity_poly.pdbx_seq_one_letter_code
_entity_poly.pdbx_strand_id
1 'polypeptide(L)'
;MSLVVGHNSSALTIQRQLFSVTNRLDQSFERLSSGFRINSAADDAAGLQIADRLQSDVISTRQVVRNLNDGISYAQIAEGALDEVNTAAQRMRQLAVQAQNGIHSDSDRLALDKEFQQLKSEIDRIAYETEAFDRHPLLSPSTLLFEDSSPDNVTLGSGQQIVNN
;
A
#
# COMPACT_ATOMS: atom_id res chain seq x y z
N MET A 1 43.38 54.14 39.87
CA MET A 1 42.22 53.69 39.14
C MET A 1 41.82 54.78 38.17
N SER A 2 42.07 54.61 36.90
CA SER A 2 41.64 55.58 35.87
C SER A 2 40.14 55.36 35.61
N LEU A 3 39.34 56.36 35.98
CA LEU A 3 37.91 56.40 35.60
C LEU A 3 37.83 56.68 34.10
N VAL A 4 37.62 55.70 33.32
CA VAL A 4 37.30 55.77 31.90
C VAL A 4 35.82 56.12 31.76
N VAL A 5 35.52 57.40 31.60
CA VAL A 5 34.15 57.95 31.53
C VAL A 5 33.43 57.60 30.23
N GLY A 6 34.07 56.90 29.25
CA GLY A 6 33.51 56.63 27.95
C GLY A 6 33.02 55.17 27.72
N HIS A 7 33.49 54.23 28.50
CA HIS A 7 33.19 52.85 28.24
C HIS A 7 33.04 52.01 29.54
N ASN A 8 31.84 51.61 29.90
CA ASN A 8 31.61 50.72 31.03
C ASN A 8 31.69 49.27 30.56
N SER A 9 32.88 48.64 30.61
CA SER A 9 33.14 47.25 30.18
C SER A 9 32.31 46.23 30.97
N SER A 10 32.01 46.52 32.24
CA SER A 10 31.13 45.67 33.04
C SER A 10 29.69 45.67 32.55
N ALA A 11 29.16 46.84 32.18
CA ALA A 11 27.81 46.96 31.61
C ALA A 11 27.71 46.24 30.26
N LEU A 12 28.71 46.33 29.40
CA LEU A 12 28.78 45.63 28.14
C LEU A 12 28.87 44.08 28.31
N THR A 13 29.54 43.63 29.35
CA THR A 13 29.66 42.20 29.68
C THR A 13 28.30 41.66 30.17
N ILE A 14 27.63 42.42 31.06
CA ILE A 14 26.30 42.07 31.54
C ILE A 14 25.30 42.05 30.40
N GLN A 15 25.30 43.02 29.49
CA GLN A 15 24.43 43.02 28.32
C GLN A 15 24.63 41.79 27.43
N ARG A 16 25.88 41.38 27.14
CA ARG A 16 26.19 40.18 26.38
C ARG A 16 25.72 38.92 27.09
N GLN A 17 25.88 38.85 28.41
CA GLN A 17 25.37 37.72 29.21
C GLN A 17 23.85 37.65 29.18
N LEU A 18 23.18 38.79 29.32
CA LEU A 18 21.71 38.88 29.29
C LEU A 18 21.17 38.43 27.94
N PHE A 19 21.77 38.90 26.82
CA PHE A 19 21.44 38.45 25.49
C PHE A 19 21.63 36.94 25.29
N SER A 20 22.75 36.38 25.79
CA SER A 20 23.00 34.92 25.74
C SER A 20 21.97 34.10 26.54
N VAL A 21 21.56 34.60 27.72
CA VAL A 21 20.54 33.94 28.55
C VAL A 21 19.16 34.01 27.89
N THR A 22 18.80 35.15 27.31
CA THR A 22 17.53 35.30 26.59
C THR A 22 17.44 34.33 25.40
N ASN A 23 18.48 34.24 24.57
CA ASN A 23 18.53 33.31 23.45
C ASN A 23 18.39 31.85 23.89
N ARG A 24 19.01 31.47 25.01
CA ARG A 24 18.87 30.09 25.55
C ARG A 24 17.44 29.83 26.09
N LEU A 25 16.84 30.87 26.67
CA LEU A 25 15.48 30.80 27.16
C LEU A 25 14.49 30.61 25.99
N ASP A 26 14.63 31.43 24.95
CA ASP A 26 13.81 31.35 23.74
C ASP A 26 13.90 29.94 23.09
N GLN A 27 15.12 29.41 22.95
CA GLN A 27 15.34 28.06 22.43
C GLN A 27 14.69 26.98 23.32
N SER A 28 14.73 27.16 24.67
CA SER A 28 14.11 26.24 25.58
C SER A 28 12.59 26.28 25.50
N PHE A 29 12.00 27.47 25.33
CA PHE A 29 10.57 27.61 25.09
C PHE A 29 10.13 27.03 23.76
N GLU A 30 10.90 27.23 22.70
CA GLU A 30 10.63 26.61 21.40
C GLU A 30 10.62 25.10 21.47
N ARG A 31 11.61 24.48 22.12
CA ARG A 31 11.67 23.02 22.37
C ARG A 31 10.51 22.50 23.22
N LEU A 32 10.13 23.27 24.25
CA LEU A 32 9.02 22.90 25.12
C LEU A 32 7.68 22.98 24.38
N SER A 33 7.50 24.01 23.55
CA SER A 33 6.27 24.22 22.78
C SER A 33 6.10 23.21 21.67
N SER A 34 7.17 22.88 20.93
CA SER A 34 7.14 21.91 19.84
C SER A 34 7.18 20.46 20.32
N GLY A 35 7.73 20.20 21.52
CA GLY A 35 8.03 18.87 22.02
C GLY A 35 9.23 18.19 21.33
N PHE A 36 9.90 18.86 20.41
CA PHE A 36 11.06 18.33 19.70
C PHE A 36 12.36 18.97 20.20
N ARG A 37 13.41 18.15 20.29
CA ARG A 37 14.74 18.62 20.65
C ARG A 37 15.43 19.40 19.53
N ILE A 38 15.17 19.03 18.28
CA ILE A 38 15.70 19.64 17.06
C ILE A 38 14.52 20.24 16.33
N ASN A 39 14.46 21.56 16.22
CA ASN A 39 13.36 22.29 15.57
C ASN A 39 13.80 22.90 14.25
N SER A 40 15.07 23.21 14.13
CA SER A 40 15.62 23.87 12.95
C SER A 40 16.98 23.29 12.57
N ALA A 41 17.38 23.52 11.32
CA ALA A 41 18.73 23.16 10.84
C ALA A 41 19.84 23.86 11.62
N ALA A 42 19.54 25.00 12.28
CA ALA A 42 20.48 25.71 13.13
C ALA A 42 20.80 24.96 14.44
N ASP A 43 19.86 24.12 14.93
CA ASP A 43 20.08 23.29 16.13
C ASP A 43 20.97 22.07 15.85
N ASP A 44 20.67 21.36 14.77
CA ASP A 44 21.44 20.19 14.32
C ASP A 44 21.04 19.82 12.89
N ALA A 45 21.80 20.29 11.91
CA ALA A 45 21.54 20.02 10.49
C ALA A 45 21.65 18.53 10.13
N ALA A 46 22.60 17.82 10.74
CA ALA A 46 22.81 16.38 10.49
C ALA A 46 21.66 15.56 11.10
N GLY A 47 21.28 15.87 12.34
CA GLY A 47 20.17 15.20 13.03
C GLY A 47 18.84 15.45 12.32
N LEU A 48 18.58 16.65 11.81
CA LEU A 48 17.37 16.98 11.07
C LEU A 48 17.29 16.17 9.75
N GLN A 49 18.38 16.10 9.00
CA GLN A 49 18.44 15.31 7.76
C GLN A 49 18.16 13.81 8.02
N ILE A 50 18.72 13.26 9.12
CA ILE A 50 18.46 11.88 9.51
C ILE A 50 16.97 11.69 9.89
N ALA A 51 16.42 12.64 10.65
CA ALA A 51 15.00 12.59 11.06
C ALA A 51 14.05 12.65 9.86
N ASP A 52 14.30 13.50 8.88
CA ASP A 52 13.52 13.61 7.65
C ASP A 52 13.58 12.32 6.82
N ARG A 53 14.77 11.71 6.71
CA ARG A 53 14.94 10.42 6.05
C ARG A 53 14.16 9.31 6.76
N LEU A 54 14.30 9.20 8.08
CA LEU A 54 13.56 8.22 8.87
C LEU A 54 12.05 8.45 8.80
N GLN A 55 11.59 9.69 8.78
CA GLN A 55 10.18 10.01 8.59
C GLN A 55 9.67 9.54 7.22
N SER A 56 10.45 9.73 6.18
CA SER A 56 10.14 9.24 4.83
C SER A 56 10.06 7.70 4.81
N ASP A 57 11.02 7.02 5.44
CA ASP A 57 11.02 5.55 5.55
C ASP A 57 9.80 5.03 6.32
N VAL A 58 9.39 5.70 7.40
CA VAL A 58 8.17 5.37 8.15
C VAL A 58 6.92 5.53 7.30
N ILE A 59 6.81 6.62 6.53
CA ILE A 59 5.68 6.86 5.64
C ILE A 59 5.62 5.76 4.56
N SER A 60 6.75 5.46 3.93
CA SER A 60 6.88 4.40 2.93
C SER A 60 6.48 3.03 3.50
N THR A 61 6.99 2.68 4.67
CA THR A 61 6.66 1.41 5.34
C THR A 61 5.17 1.31 5.65
N ARG A 62 4.55 2.39 6.12
CA ARG A 62 3.09 2.42 6.34
C ARG A 62 2.30 2.21 5.05
N GLN A 63 2.78 2.74 3.93
CA GLN A 63 2.14 2.50 2.63
C GLN A 63 2.29 1.04 2.20
N VAL A 64 3.48 0.45 2.37
CA VAL A 64 3.71 -0.98 2.11
C VAL A 64 2.77 -1.86 2.92
N VAL A 65 2.56 -1.56 4.21
CA VAL A 65 1.61 -2.32 5.05
C VAL A 65 0.17 -2.22 4.51
N ARG A 66 -0.25 -1.04 4.07
CA ARG A 66 -1.58 -0.89 3.42
C ARG A 66 -1.69 -1.74 2.15
N ASN A 67 -0.70 -1.64 1.27
CA ASN A 67 -0.68 -2.40 0.02
C ASN A 67 -0.67 -3.92 0.27
N LEU A 68 0.00 -4.38 1.32
CA LEU A 68 -0.04 -5.80 1.72
C LEU A 68 -1.42 -6.23 2.20
N ASN A 69 -2.12 -5.39 2.97
CA ASN A 69 -3.49 -5.69 3.40
C ASN A 69 -4.46 -5.72 2.20
N ASP A 70 -4.29 -4.83 1.24
CA ASP A 70 -5.07 -4.85 -0.01
C ASP A 70 -4.79 -6.12 -0.80
N GLY A 71 -3.52 -6.56 -0.87
CA GLY A 71 -3.13 -7.82 -1.48
C GLY A 71 -3.73 -9.06 -0.78
N ILE A 72 -3.78 -9.06 0.55
CA ILE A 72 -4.43 -10.12 1.33
C ILE A 72 -5.94 -10.15 1.02
N SER A 73 -6.59 -9.00 0.97
CA SER A 73 -8.01 -8.91 0.63
C SER A 73 -8.29 -9.43 -0.78
N TYR A 74 -7.43 -9.10 -1.73
CA TYR A 74 -7.51 -9.63 -3.10
C TYR A 74 -7.37 -11.17 -3.15
N ALA A 75 -6.42 -11.72 -2.41
CA ALA A 75 -6.23 -13.16 -2.31
C ALA A 75 -7.44 -13.87 -1.66
N GLN A 76 -8.05 -13.27 -0.64
CA GLN A 76 -9.24 -13.82 0.01
C GLN A 76 -10.46 -13.85 -0.93
N ILE A 77 -10.64 -12.82 -1.77
CA ILE A 77 -11.69 -12.80 -2.78
C ILE A 77 -11.46 -13.92 -3.82
N ALA A 78 -10.22 -14.08 -4.27
CA ALA A 78 -9.86 -15.17 -5.19
C ALA A 78 -10.08 -16.56 -4.57
N GLU A 79 -9.72 -16.75 -3.30
CA GLU A 79 -9.94 -17.99 -2.56
C GLU A 79 -11.44 -18.32 -2.45
N GLY A 80 -12.27 -17.32 -2.11
CA GLY A 80 -13.72 -17.51 -2.05
C GLY A 80 -14.31 -17.91 -3.40
N ALA A 81 -13.90 -17.27 -4.49
CA ALA A 81 -14.34 -17.62 -5.84
C ALA A 81 -13.86 -19.02 -6.26
N LEU A 82 -12.65 -19.43 -5.90
CA LEU A 82 -12.15 -20.78 -6.17
C LEU A 82 -12.88 -21.85 -5.38
N ASP A 83 -13.36 -21.57 -4.18
CA ASP A 83 -14.19 -22.49 -3.39
C ASP A 83 -15.55 -22.75 -4.07
N GLU A 84 -16.16 -21.71 -4.63
CA GLU A 84 -17.40 -21.86 -5.41
C GLU A 84 -17.17 -22.69 -6.69
N VAL A 85 -16.08 -22.41 -7.42
CA VAL A 85 -15.69 -23.20 -8.60
C VAL A 85 -15.44 -24.67 -8.23
N ASN A 86 -14.76 -24.94 -7.12
CA ASN A 86 -14.51 -26.30 -6.64
C ASN A 86 -15.81 -27.02 -6.30
N THR A 87 -16.76 -26.34 -5.66
CA THR A 87 -18.08 -26.89 -5.32
C THR A 87 -18.85 -27.23 -6.60
N ALA A 88 -18.87 -26.34 -7.58
CA ALA A 88 -19.51 -26.56 -8.87
C ALA A 88 -18.85 -27.75 -9.62
N ALA A 89 -17.53 -27.83 -9.62
CA ALA A 89 -16.77 -28.92 -10.24
C ALA A 89 -17.05 -30.30 -9.59
N GLN A 90 -17.18 -30.33 -8.26
CA GLN A 90 -17.56 -31.56 -7.54
C GLN A 90 -18.98 -32.00 -7.93
N ARG A 91 -19.91 -31.07 -8.07
CA ARG A 91 -21.27 -31.34 -8.53
C ARG A 91 -21.29 -31.88 -9.97
N MET A 92 -20.53 -31.22 -10.86
CA MET A 92 -20.36 -31.73 -12.26
C MET A 92 -19.81 -33.16 -12.29
N ARG A 93 -18.83 -33.48 -11.43
CA ARG A 93 -18.30 -34.83 -11.31
C ARG A 93 -19.36 -35.84 -10.85
N GLN A 94 -20.22 -35.48 -9.88
CA GLN A 94 -21.32 -36.33 -9.45
C GLN A 94 -22.30 -36.60 -10.59
N LEU A 95 -22.69 -35.56 -11.35
CA LEU A 95 -23.58 -35.68 -12.50
C LEU A 95 -22.99 -36.61 -13.60
N ALA A 96 -21.68 -36.43 -13.87
CA ALA A 96 -20.98 -37.28 -14.84
C ALA A 96 -20.97 -38.76 -14.43
N VAL A 97 -20.71 -39.05 -13.14
CA VAL A 97 -20.76 -40.42 -12.61
C VAL A 97 -22.19 -40.96 -12.66
N GLN A 98 -23.21 -40.16 -12.34
CA GLN A 98 -24.60 -40.54 -12.43
C GLN A 98 -25.02 -40.87 -13.87
N ALA A 99 -24.61 -40.07 -14.85
CA ALA A 99 -24.91 -40.27 -16.26
C ALA A 99 -24.31 -41.58 -16.84
N GLN A 100 -23.23 -42.11 -16.23
CA GLN A 100 -22.62 -43.39 -16.62
C GLN A 100 -23.46 -44.59 -16.21
N ASN A 101 -24.45 -44.44 -15.33
CA ASN A 101 -25.29 -45.52 -14.91
C ASN A 101 -26.24 -45.92 -16.06
N GLY A 102 -26.17 -47.20 -16.45
CA GLY A 102 -26.97 -47.77 -17.56
C GLY A 102 -28.47 -47.84 -17.33
N ILE A 103 -28.97 -47.52 -16.14
CA ILE A 103 -30.40 -47.53 -15.79
C ILE A 103 -31.10 -46.26 -16.31
N HIS A 104 -30.36 -45.15 -16.54
CA HIS A 104 -30.93 -43.89 -16.99
C HIS A 104 -31.32 -43.95 -18.47
N SER A 105 -32.53 -43.43 -18.74
CA SER A 105 -33.02 -43.26 -20.11
C SER A 105 -32.27 -42.09 -20.81
N ASP A 106 -32.37 -41.99 -22.12
CA ASP A 106 -31.78 -40.88 -22.87
C ASP A 106 -32.36 -39.52 -22.47
N SER A 107 -33.65 -39.49 -22.08
CA SER A 107 -34.29 -38.26 -21.55
C SER A 107 -33.70 -37.84 -20.19
N ASP A 108 -33.36 -38.81 -19.32
CA ASP A 108 -32.75 -38.52 -18.03
C ASP A 108 -31.32 -38.03 -18.22
N ARG A 109 -30.56 -38.57 -19.14
CA ARG A 109 -29.23 -38.12 -19.50
C ARG A 109 -29.24 -36.71 -20.08
N LEU A 110 -30.23 -36.34 -20.89
CA LEU A 110 -30.42 -34.99 -21.36
C LEU A 110 -30.74 -34.00 -20.23
N ALA A 111 -31.47 -34.43 -19.21
CA ALA A 111 -31.70 -33.59 -18.03
C ALA A 111 -30.44 -33.35 -17.23
N LEU A 112 -29.61 -34.39 -17.02
CA LEU A 112 -28.31 -34.30 -16.37
C LEU A 112 -27.33 -33.44 -17.16
N ASP A 113 -27.34 -33.53 -18.49
CA ASP A 113 -26.51 -32.66 -19.34
C ASP A 113 -26.91 -31.19 -19.23
N LYS A 114 -28.19 -30.87 -19.16
CA LYS A 114 -28.63 -29.48 -18.93
C LYS A 114 -28.12 -28.92 -17.61
N GLU A 115 -28.20 -29.69 -16.52
CA GLU A 115 -27.66 -29.28 -15.22
C GLU A 115 -26.13 -29.11 -15.31
N PHE A 116 -25.44 -30.03 -16.01
CA PHE A 116 -23.98 -29.90 -16.23
C PHE A 116 -23.61 -28.63 -17.00
N GLN A 117 -24.35 -28.28 -18.06
CA GLN A 117 -24.12 -27.06 -18.83
C GLN A 117 -24.40 -25.78 -17.99
N GLN A 118 -25.43 -25.85 -17.12
CA GLN A 118 -25.67 -24.70 -16.19
C GLN A 118 -24.53 -24.50 -15.21
N LEU A 119 -24.00 -25.61 -14.62
CA LEU A 119 -22.84 -25.50 -13.73
C LEU A 119 -21.59 -25.01 -14.46
N LYS A 120 -21.40 -25.41 -15.72
CA LYS A 120 -20.31 -24.91 -16.55
C LYS A 120 -20.44 -23.40 -16.78
N SER A 121 -21.66 -22.94 -17.14
CA SER A 121 -21.90 -21.50 -17.31
C SER A 121 -21.71 -20.71 -16.02
N GLU A 122 -22.01 -21.33 -14.88
CA GLU A 122 -21.79 -20.72 -13.57
C GLU A 122 -20.29 -20.60 -13.25
N ILE A 123 -19.46 -21.60 -13.57
CA ILE A 123 -18.00 -21.50 -13.45
C ILE A 123 -17.46 -20.38 -14.34
N ASP A 124 -17.94 -20.29 -15.58
CA ASP A 124 -17.54 -19.23 -16.50
C ASP A 124 -17.95 -17.87 -15.93
N ARG A 125 -19.18 -17.74 -15.38
CA ARG A 125 -19.67 -16.53 -14.74
C ARG A 125 -18.76 -16.14 -13.55
N ILE A 126 -18.45 -17.05 -12.65
CA ILE A 126 -17.57 -16.80 -11.51
C ILE A 126 -16.19 -16.32 -11.99
N ALA A 127 -15.64 -16.96 -13.02
CA ALA A 127 -14.33 -16.61 -13.54
C ALA A 127 -14.29 -15.20 -14.17
N TYR A 128 -15.37 -14.78 -14.85
CA TYR A 128 -15.43 -13.48 -15.54
C TYR A 128 -16.02 -12.36 -14.68
N GLU A 129 -16.95 -12.65 -13.76
CA GLU A 129 -17.63 -11.65 -12.96
C GLU A 129 -16.97 -11.39 -11.60
N THR A 130 -16.12 -12.33 -11.12
CA THR A 130 -15.39 -12.06 -9.88
C THR A 130 -14.36 -10.96 -10.13
N GLU A 131 -14.64 -9.80 -9.59
CA GLU A 131 -13.82 -8.60 -9.72
C GLU A 131 -13.34 -8.12 -8.34
N ALA A 132 -12.08 -7.74 -8.25
CA ALA A 132 -11.50 -7.14 -7.08
C ALA A 132 -10.51 -6.04 -7.51
N PHE A 133 -10.73 -4.81 -7.05
CA PHE A 133 -9.91 -3.66 -7.40
C PHE A 133 -9.79 -3.40 -8.91
N ASP A 134 -10.93 -3.52 -9.64
CA ASP A 134 -11.00 -3.36 -11.10
C ASP A 134 -10.15 -4.41 -11.87
N ARG A 135 -9.98 -5.60 -11.29
CA ARG A 135 -9.22 -6.72 -11.85
C ARG A 135 -9.94 -8.04 -11.60
N HIS A 136 -9.78 -8.98 -12.54
CA HIS A 136 -10.33 -10.33 -12.45
C HIS A 136 -9.27 -11.30 -11.88
N PRO A 137 -9.33 -11.67 -10.60
CA PRO A 137 -8.28 -12.46 -9.96
C PRO A 137 -8.11 -13.88 -10.54
N LEU A 138 -9.15 -14.43 -11.15
CA LEU A 138 -9.10 -15.78 -11.72
C LEU A 138 -8.63 -15.83 -13.17
N LEU A 139 -8.78 -14.74 -13.94
CA LEU A 139 -8.46 -14.68 -15.36
C LEU A 139 -7.09 -14.05 -15.67
N SER A 140 -6.50 -13.33 -14.74
CA SER A 140 -5.26 -12.61 -14.97
C SER A 140 -4.14 -13.03 -14.03
N PRO A 141 -3.60 -14.25 -14.16
CA PRO A 141 -2.50 -14.69 -13.32
C PRO A 141 -1.18 -13.96 -13.58
N SER A 142 -1.06 -13.25 -14.71
CA SER A 142 0.16 -12.53 -15.09
C SER A 142 0.20 -11.06 -14.68
N THR A 143 -0.92 -10.50 -14.22
CA THR A 143 -0.96 -9.13 -13.68
C THR A 143 -0.85 -9.20 -12.16
N LEU A 144 0.05 -10.04 -11.68
CA LEU A 144 0.33 -10.16 -10.28
C LEU A 144 0.93 -8.85 -9.77
N LEU A 145 0.33 -8.33 -8.74
CA LEU A 145 0.72 -7.53 -7.57
C LEU A 145 2.09 -6.81 -7.58
N PHE A 146 2.94 -7.11 -8.53
CA PHE A 146 4.25 -6.53 -8.79
C PHE A 146 4.33 -6.22 -10.28
N GLU A 147 3.64 -5.18 -10.71
CA GLU A 147 4.06 -4.48 -11.90
C GLU A 147 5.51 -4.07 -11.63
N ASP A 148 6.42 -4.66 -12.41
CA ASP A 148 7.82 -4.31 -12.38
C ASP A 148 7.92 -2.78 -12.41
N SER A 149 8.26 -2.20 -11.27
CA SER A 149 8.53 -0.78 -11.14
C SER A 149 9.89 -0.45 -11.77
N SER A 150 10.15 -1.06 -12.93
CA SER A 150 11.21 -0.63 -13.82
C SER A 150 10.88 0.79 -14.26
N PRO A 151 11.75 1.77 -13.99
CA PRO A 151 11.47 3.18 -14.28
C PRO A 151 11.27 3.48 -15.77
N ASP A 152 11.41 2.48 -16.64
CA ASP A 152 11.35 2.61 -18.08
C ASP A 152 9.97 2.34 -18.70
N ASN A 153 8.95 1.95 -17.92
CA ASN A 153 7.64 1.59 -18.46
C ASN A 153 6.48 2.24 -17.69
N VAL A 154 6.42 3.58 -17.73
CA VAL A 154 5.23 4.33 -17.31
C VAL A 154 4.23 4.30 -18.47
N THR A 155 3.37 3.30 -18.54
CA THR A 155 2.17 3.33 -19.38
C THR A 155 1.12 4.21 -18.73
N LEU A 156 1.02 5.45 -19.19
CA LEU A 156 -0.14 6.29 -18.94
C LEU A 156 -1.33 5.66 -19.67
N GLY A 157 -2.40 5.36 -18.94
CA GLY A 157 -3.60 4.68 -19.41
C GLY A 157 -4.29 5.37 -20.58
N SER A 158 -3.81 5.18 -21.76
CA SER A 158 -4.43 5.40 -23.08
C SER A 158 -3.48 5.03 -24.22
N GLY A 159 -2.84 3.86 -24.21
CA GLY A 159 -2.28 3.27 -25.44
C GLY A 159 -1.21 4.05 -26.22
N GLN A 160 -0.53 5.03 -25.63
CA GLN A 160 0.59 5.72 -26.27
C GLN A 160 1.91 5.34 -25.61
N GLN A 161 2.72 4.60 -26.35
CA GLN A 161 4.13 4.36 -26.04
C GLN A 161 4.94 5.63 -26.35
N ILE A 162 5.62 6.14 -25.33
CA ILE A 162 6.67 7.15 -25.56
C ILE A 162 7.97 6.40 -25.77
N VAL A 163 8.41 6.32 -27.03
CA VAL A 163 9.74 5.84 -27.39
C VAL A 163 10.69 7.02 -27.23
N ASN A 164 11.54 7.01 -26.21
CA ASN A 164 12.64 7.95 -26.10
C ASN A 164 13.78 7.49 -27.02
N ASN A 165 14.07 8.34 -28.01
CA ASN A 165 15.26 8.26 -28.86
C ASN A 165 16.48 8.80 -28.11
#